data_d377e304c3238966f76c54c6b1c09e74
#
_entry.id   d377e304c3238966f76c54c6b1c09e74
#
_cell.length_a   1.000
_cell.length_b   1.000
_cell.length_c   1.000
_cell.angle_alpha   90.00
_cell.angle_beta   90.00
_cell.angle_gamma   90.00
#
_symmetry.space_group_name_H-M   'P 1'
#
loop_
_entity.id
_entity.type
_entity.pdbx_description
1 polymer ?
#
loop_
_entity_poly.entity_id
_entity_poly.type
_entity_poly.pdbx_seq_one_letter_code
_entity_poly.pdbx_strand_id
1 'polypeptide(L)'
;MPNSQFDTRCRGLITDWTDSGQMKPFYNIESPMRPMVEISGKGEVLVLCSNNYLGLADHPEVIEAGVKGLRDYGAGTASVRFICGTLDCHRSLESKIASFVGTESALSYVSCWNANEALFPTLVGPEDVILSDELNHASIIDGMRLMFKSVTKKVYKHSSLEQLETLLQETQSHPTRWVVTDGVFSMEGDVAKLPELVDLCKKYDAMLVVDDSHAVGVLGTGGKGTHEHFDLLGEVDVITGTLGKALGGAAGGYIAASADAIQILEQRGRPSLFSNALPATVAYSACKAIEVIENDPSIVARLHSNVATIRQGLADLGFDCTPSPTAIIPIMIGDEAEAIKKSKQLFDLGVMVIGFGFPVVPKGEARLRVQVSAALTDAHIQQALDAFAKL
;
A
#
# COMPACT_ATOMS: atom_id res chain seq x y z
N MET A 1 16.91 37.79 4.98
CA MET A 1 15.75 37.57 5.88
C MET A 1 14.80 36.61 5.19
N PRO A 2 14.15 35.70 5.89
CA PRO A 2 13.10 34.87 5.29
C PRO A 2 12.02 35.74 4.67
N ASN A 3 11.35 35.22 3.62
CA ASN A 3 10.29 35.97 2.95
C ASN A 3 9.06 36.08 3.86
N SER A 4 8.82 37.30 4.41
CA SER A 4 7.76 37.57 5.40
C SER A 4 6.34 37.31 4.85
N GLN A 5 6.12 37.48 3.54
CA GLN A 5 4.83 37.20 2.89
C GLN A 5 4.59 35.67 2.82
N PHE A 6 5.63 34.89 2.51
CA PHE A 6 5.57 33.44 2.54
C PHE A 6 5.24 32.94 3.94
N ASP A 7 5.96 33.42 4.96
CA ASP A 7 5.71 33.04 6.35
C ASP A 7 4.30 33.42 6.83
N THR A 8 3.78 34.57 6.39
CA THR A 8 2.40 34.99 6.70
C THR A 8 1.39 34.04 6.06
N ARG A 9 1.61 33.63 4.80
CA ARG A 9 0.77 32.65 4.12
C ARG A 9 0.79 31.29 4.84
N CYS A 10 1.97 30.83 5.24
CA CYS A 10 2.10 29.57 5.98
C CYS A 10 1.34 29.61 7.31
N ARG A 11 1.49 30.70 8.08
CA ARG A 11 0.73 30.88 9.32
C ARG A 11 -0.78 30.92 9.11
N GLY A 12 -1.25 31.59 8.05
CA GLY A 12 -2.67 31.57 7.68
C GLY A 12 -3.21 30.16 7.45
N LEU A 13 -2.50 29.35 6.62
CA LEU A 13 -2.88 27.97 6.36
C LEU A 13 -2.92 27.10 7.64
N ILE A 14 -1.92 27.27 8.53
CA ILE A 14 -1.87 26.54 9.81
C ILE A 14 -3.07 26.94 10.69
N THR A 15 -3.40 28.23 10.75
CA THR A 15 -4.56 28.71 11.50
C THR A 15 -5.86 28.12 10.94
N ASP A 16 -6.05 28.19 9.61
CA ASP A 16 -7.23 27.62 8.94
C ASP A 16 -7.40 26.11 9.24
N TRP A 17 -6.30 25.33 9.18
CA TRP A 17 -6.35 23.90 9.49
C TRP A 17 -6.61 23.62 10.97
N THR A 18 -6.08 24.47 11.87
CA THR A 18 -6.33 24.37 13.32
C THR A 18 -7.80 24.64 13.63
N ASP A 19 -8.34 25.73 13.10
CA ASP A 19 -9.72 26.19 13.34
C ASP A 19 -10.74 25.22 12.72
N SER A 20 -10.40 24.61 11.57
CA SER A 20 -11.24 23.59 10.91
C SER A 20 -11.06 22.17 11.46
N GLY A 21 -10.17 21.96 12.45
CA GLY A 21 -9.89 20.62 12.99
C GLY A 21 -9.16 19.66 12.04
N GLN A 22 -8.56 20.18 10.94
CA GLN A 22 -7.84 19.39 9.95
C GLN A 22 -6.37 19.11 10.31
N MET A 23 -5.87 19.72 11.39
CA MET A 23 -4.51 19.47 11.88
C MET A 23 -4.36 18.02 12.33
N LYS A 24 -3.42 17.30 11.71
CA LYS A 24 -3.13 15.90 12.03
C LYS A 24 -2.13 15.86 13.19
N PRO A 25 -2.41 15.11 14.28
CA PRO A 25 -1.42 14.88 15.32
C PRO A 25 -0.33 13.94 14.83
N PHE A 26 0.93 14.21 15.25
CA PHE A 26 2.05 13.31 15.07
C PHE A 26 2.47 12.80 16.46
N TYR A 27 2.17 11.52 16.74
CA TYR A 27 2.52 10.90 18.01
C TYR A 27 3.96 10.39 17.98
N ASN A 28 4.72 10.61 19.04
CA ASN A 28 6.05 10.03 19.19
C ASN A 28 5.91 8.62 19.77
N ILE A 29 6.24 7.61 18.97
CA ILE A 29 6.26 6.20 19.35
C ILE A 29 7.68 5.87 19.83
N GLU A 30 7.81 5.35 21.04
CA GLU A 30 9.08 5.09 21.72
C GLU A 30 9.42 3.59 21.80
N SER A 31 8.69 2.76 21.06
CA SER A 31 8.89 1.31 20.98
C SER A 31 8.92 0.82 19.53
N PRO A 32 9.34 -0.42 19.25
CA PRO A 32 9.11 -1.06 17.97
C PRO A 32 7.62 -1.10 17.62
N MET A 33 7.30 -1.19 16.29
CA MET A 33 5.92 -1.30 15.81
C MET A 33 5.38 -2.71 16.04
N ARG A 34 4.72 -2.89 17.18
CA ARG A 34 4.01 -4.08 17.65
C ARG A 34 2.51 -3.80 17.76
N PRO A 35 1.68 -4.81 18.10
CA PRO A 35 0.28 -4.56 18.50
C PRO A 35 0.15 -3.52 19.61
N MET A 36 0.97 -3.62 20.66
CA MET A 36 1.10 -2.60 21.70
C MET A 36 2.36 -1.77 21.47
N VAL A 37 2.19 -0.44 21.47
CA VAL A 37 3.30 0.51 21.35
C VAL A 37 3.31 1.48 22.54
N GLU A 38 4.51 1.95 22.91
CA GLU A 38 4.68 3.01 23.89
C GLU A 38 4.60 4.36 23.19
N ILE A 39 3.68 5.21 23.61
CA ILE A 39 3.51 6.57 23.08
C ILE A 39 3.89 7.59 24.13
N SER A 40 4.80 8.51 23.78
CA SER A 40 5.30 9.55 24.65
C SER A 40 4.18 10.35 25.31
N GLY A 41 4.18 10.37 26.65
CA GLY A 41 3.16 11.07 27.44
C GLY A 41 1.79 10.41 27.52
N LYS A 42 1.61 9.21 26.93
CA LYS A 42 0.36 8.45 26.97
C LYS A 42 0.53 7.07 27.61
N GLY A 43 1.68 6.41 27.39
CA GLY A 43 1.93 5.02 27.78
C GLY A 43 1.54 4.02 26.68
N GLU A 44 1.28 2.77 27.07
CA GLU A 44 0.94 1.69 26.16
C GLU A 44 -0.41 1.89 25.47
N VAL A 45 -0.41 1.72 24.13
CA VAL A 45 -1.60 1.86 23.27
C VAL A 45 -1.64 0.72 22.27
N LEU A 46 -2.82 0.09 22.14
CA LEU A 46 -3.10 -0.92 21.11
C LEU A 46 -3.27 -0.24 19.74
N VAL A 47 -2.47 -0.65 18.75
CA VAL A 47 -2.47 -0.06 17.41
C VAL A 47 -3.33 -0.89 16.46
N LEU A 48 -4.39 -0.28 15.95
CA LEU A 48 -5.25 -0.83 14.90
C LEU A 48 -5.28 0.05 13.64
N CYS A 49 -4.17 0.75 13.35
CA CYS A 49 -4.03 1.62 12.18
C CYS A 49 -2.69 1.45 11.46
N SER A 50 -1.87 0.47 11.86
CA SER A 50 -0.59 0.17 11.22
C SER A 50 -0.77 -0.72 9.99
N ASN A 51 0.06 -0.49 8.97
CA ASN A 51 0.16 -1.39 7.80
C ASN A 51 0.99 -2.66 8.08
N ASN A 52 1.38 -2.92 9.33
CA ASN A 52 2.15 -4.11 9.73
C ASN A 52 1.24 -5.35 9.81
N TYR A 53 0.59 -5.70 8.68
CA TYR A 53 -0.46 -6.72 8.60
C TYR A 53 -0.03 -8.09 9.13
N LEU A 54 1.22 -8.48 8.92
CA LEU A 54 1.74 -9.77 9.36
C LEU A 54 2.55 -9.70 10.66
N GLY A 55 2.77 -8.48 11.22
CA GLY A 55 3.59 -8.28 12.42
C GLY A 55 5.08 -8.43 12.18
N LEU A 56 5.53 -8.43 10.91
CA LEU A 56 6.93 -8.71 10.55
C LEU A 56 7.88 -7.54 10.80
N ALA A 57 7.39 -6.34 11.05
CA ALA A 57 8.25 -5.16 11.30
C ALA A 57 9.14 -5.31 12.55
N ASP A 58 8.76 -6.15 13.51
CA ASP A 58 9.54 -6.47 14.72
C ASP A 58 9.81 -7.98 14.85
N HIS A 59 9.76 -8.72 13.74
CA HIS A 59 10.04 -10.16 13.75
C HIS A 59 11.54 -10.40 13.93
N PRO A 60 11.97 -11.28 14.88
CA PRO A 60 13.40 -11.49 15.20
C PRO A 60 14.25 -11.83 13.97
N GLU A 61 13.80 -12.74 13.11
CA GLU A 61 14.55 -13.12 11.91
C GLU A 61 14.66 -11.98 10.88
N VAL A 62 13.63 -11.14 10.78
CA VAL A 62 13.64 -9.97 9.88
C VAL A 62 14.61 -8.90 10.39
N ILE A 63 14.65 -8.70 11.72
CA ILE A 63 15.60 -7.79 12.38
C ILE A 63 17.03 -8.27 12.16
N GLU A 64 17.31 -9.55 12.43
CA GLU A 64 18.67 -10.13 12.28
C GLU A 64 19.13 -10.09 10.82
N ALA A 65 18.24 -10.32 9.86
CA ALA A 65 18.56 -10.16 8.45
C ALA A 65 18.95 -8.70 8.13
N GLY A 66 18.19 -7.74 8.63
CA GLY A 66 18.49 -6.32 8.46
C GLY A 66 19.84 -5.93 9.10
N VAL A 67 20.12 -6.43 10.31
CA VAL A 67 21.42 -6.25 10.99
C VAL A 67 22.56 -6.86 10.17
N LYS A 68 22.35 -8.05 9.59
CA LYS A 68 23.32 -8.66 8.68
C LYS A 68 23.59 -7.79 7.48
N GLY A 69 22.54 -7.28 6.81
CA GLY A 69 22.68 -6.37 5.66
C GLY A 69 23.47 -5.11 6.03
N LEU A 70 23.24 -4.54 7.22
CA LEU A 70 23.99 -3.39 7.72
C LEU A 70 25.47 -3.71 7.99
N ARG A 71 25.79 -4.89 8.54
CA ARG A 71 27.17 -5.33 8.79
C ARG A 71 27.94 -5.60 7.51
N ASP A 72 27.31 -6.26 6.53
CA ASP A 72 27.96 -6.70 5.30
C ASP A 72 28.18 -5.55 4.30
N TYR A 73 27.28 -4.55 4.26
CA TYR A 73 27.26 -3.50 3.22
C TYR A 73 27.31 -2.06 3.76
N GLY A 74 27.32 -1.88 5.08
CA GLY A 74 27.29 -0.54 5.69
C GLY A 74 25.91 0.11 5.64
N ALA A 75 25.84 1.41 5.93
CA ALA A 75 24.59 2.15 6.12
C ALA A 75 23.80 2.40 4.83
N GLY A 76 24.45 2.38 3.68
CA GLY A 76 23.78 2.64 2.39
C GLY A 76 24.72 2.53 1.21
N THR A 77 24.18 2.65 0.01
CA THR A 77 24.90 2.45 -1.25
C THR A 77 25.74 3.66 -1.68
N ALA A 78 25.43 4.84 -1.16
CA ALA A 78 26.01 6.13 -1.56
C ALA A 78 26.01 6.38 -3.09
N SER A 79 25.16 5.68 -3.84
CA SER A 79 25.10 5.74 -5.30
C SER A 79 23.74 5.28 -5.83
N VAL A 80 23.42 5.72 -7.03
CA VAL A 80 22.31 5.22 -7.85
C VAL A 80 22.67 3.86 -8.46
N ARG A 81 21.64 3.10 -8.91
CA ARG A 81 21.76 1.72 -9.33
C ARG A 81 22.81 1.49 -10.43
N PHE A 82 22.81 2.28 -11.50
CA PHE A 82 23.62 2.03 -12.69
C PHE A 82 25.09 2.48 -12.56
N ILE A 83 25.42 3.33 -11.59
CA ILE A 83 26.81 3.80 -11.40
C ILE A 83 27.58 2.76 -10.57
N CYS A 84 27.33 2.71 -9.25
CA CYS A 84 27.96 1.72 -8.36
C CYS A 84 27.06 1.35 -7.16
N GLY A 85 25.76 1.62 -7.24
CA GLY A 85 24.80 1.38 -6.17
C GLY A 85 24.05 0.05 -6.29
N THR A 86 24.29 -0.77 -7.32
CA THR A 86 23.69 -2.10 -7.40
C THR A 86 24.54 -3.09 -6.61
N LEU A 87 23.97 -3.58 -5.51
CA LEU A 87 24.54 -4.65 -4.70
C LEU A 87 23.88 -5.98 -5.07
N ASP A 88 24.55 -7.10 -4.77
CA ASP A 88 24.00 -8.44 -5.03
C ASP A 88 22.71 -8.73 -4.22
N CYS A 89 22.56 -8.14 -3.04
CA CYS A 89 21.35 -8.22 -2.25
C CYS A 89 20.13 -7.61 -2.96
N HIS A 90 20.31 -6.61 -3.82
CA HIS A 90 19.21 -6.09 -4.65
C HIS A 90 18.75 -7.13 -5.66
N ARG A 91 19.68 -7.79 -6.34
CA ARG A 91 19.37 -8.85 -7.31
C ARG A 91 18.69 -10.05 -6.64
N SER A 92 19.17 -10.42 -5.44
CA SER A 92 18.54 -11.46 -4.62
C SER A 92 17.11 -11.11 -4.24
N LEU A 93 16.87 -9.87 -3.79
CA LEU A 93 15.52 -9.38 -3.46
C LEU A 93 14.60 -9.37 -4.71
N GLU A 94 15.09 -8.84 -5.82
CA GLU A 94 14.35 -8.74 -7.09
C GLU A 94 13.95 -10.13 -7.62
N SER A 95 14.87 -11.08 -7.58
CA SER A 95 14.58 -12.47 -7.92
C SER A 95 13.56 -13.12 -6.96
N LYS A 96 13.68 -12.84 -5.65
CA LYS A 96 12.74 -13.34 -4.64
C LYS A 96 11.35 -12.76 -4.85
N ILE A 97 11.22 -11.45 -5.13
CA ILE A 97 9.95 -10.80 -5.42
C ILE A 97 9.31 -11.40 -6.67
N ALA A 98 10.05 -11.47 -7.79
CA ALA A 98 9.55 -12.03 -9.04
C ALA A 98 9.01 -13.45 -8.86
N SER A 99 9.76 -14.31 -8.17
CA SER A 99 9.32 -15.67 -7.84
C SER A 99 8.09 -15.70 -6.95
N PHE A 100 8.02 -14.81 -5.95
CA PHE A 100 6.93 -14.77 -4.99
C PHE A 100 5.61 -14.33 -5.63
N VAL A 101 5.62 -13.27 -6.45
CA VAL A 101 4.43 -12.77 -7.13
C VAL A 101 4.17 -13.43 -8.49
N GLY A 102 5.04 -14.33 -8.96
CA GLY A 102 4.82 -15.12 -10.17
C GLY A 102 5.03 -14.37 -11.48
N THR A 103 6.03 -13.48 -11.54
CA THR A 103 6.44 -12.76 -12.76
C THR A 103 7.83 -13.19 -13.22
N GLU A 104 8.25 -12.79 -14.44
CA GLU A 104 9.57 -13.12 -14.97
C GLU A 104 10.71 -12.38 -14.26
N SER A 105 10.48 -11.11 -13.89
CA SER A 105 11.50 -10.25 -13.30
C SER A 105 10.88 -9.19 -12.39
N ALA A 106 11.72 -8.55 -11.56
CA ALA A 106 11.32 -7.41 -10.75
C ALA A 106 12.46 -6.40 -10.61
N LEU A 107 12.11 -5.16 -10.28
CA LEU A 107 13.05 -4.08 -9.96
C LEU A 107 12.62 -3.40 -8.66
N SER A 108 13.57 -3.27 -7.72
CA SER A 108 13.35 -2.65 -6.42
C SER A 108 13.61 -1.13 -6.44
N TYR A 109 12.81 -0.40 -5.67
CA TYR A 109 12.85 1.05 -5.48
C TYR A 109 12.85 1.41 -3.99
N VAL A 110 13.17 2.65 -3.65
CA VAL A 110 13.16 3.13 -2.25
C VAL A 110 11.75 3.26 -1.67
N SER A 111 10.73 3.27 -2.50
CA SER A 111 9.31 3.20 -2.10
C SER A 111 8.44 2.74 -3.28
N CYS A 112 7.22 2.27 -3.01
CA CYS A 112 6.23 2.01 -4.07
C CYS A 112 5.77 3.31 -4.76
N TRP A 113 5.82 4.45 -4.06
CA TRP A 113 5.62 5.76 -4.67
C TRP A 113 6.59 5.97 -5.85
N ASN A 114 7.90 5.76 -5.62
CA ASN A 114 8.91 5.87 -6.68
C ASN A 114 8.76 4.78 -7.76
N ALA A 115 8.28 3.58 -7.41
CA ALA A 115 7.96 2.55 -8.39
C ALA A 115 6.87 3.04 -9.36
N ASN A 116 5.77 3.58 -8.85
CA ASN A 116 4.69 4.13 -9.66
C ASN A 116 5.13 5.37 -10.46
N GLU A 117 5.97 6.24 -9.88
CA GLU A 117 6.58 7.38 -10.63
C GLU A 117 7.54 6.91 -11.74
N ALA A 118 8.16 5.74 -11.60
CA ALA A 118 9.02 5.18 -12.65
C ALA A 118 8.21 4.51 -13.76
N LEU A 119 7.16 3.75 -13.41
CA LEU A 119 6.41 2.89 -14.29
C LEU A 119 5.83 3.64 -15.49
N PHE A 120 4.92 4.58 -15.22
CA PHE A 120 4.12 5.21 -16.27
C PHE A 120 4.94 6.05 -17.25
N PRO A 121 5.80 7.00 -16.80
CA PRO A 121 6.57 7.82 -17.75
C PRO A 121 7.67 7.06 -18.49
N THR A 122 7.99 5.83 -18.08
CA THR A 122 9.03 5.01 -18.70
C THR A 122 8.47 4.04 -19.72
N LEU A 123 7.36 3.38 -19.44
CA LEU A 123 6.81 2.31 -20.29
C LEU A 123 5.66 2.78 -21.19
N VAL A 124 4.90 3.79 -20.78
CA VAL A 124 3.75 4.28 -21.56
C VAL A 124 4.22 5.16 -22.71
N GLY A 125 3.86 4.77 -23.90
CA GLY A 125 4.19 5.50 -25.14
C GLY A 125 3.35 6.77 -25.33
N PRO A 126 3.79 7.74 -26.18
CA PRO A 126 3.11 9.02 -26.32
C PRO A 126 1.72 8.93 -26.98
N GLU A 127 1.42 7.84 -27.67
CA GLU A 127 0.13 7.60 -28.37
C GLU A 127 -0.74 6.58 -27.64
N ASP A 128 -0.27 6.06 -26.49
CA ASP A 128 -1.02 5.13 -25.67
C ASP A 128 -2.19 5.82 -24.93
N VAL A 129 -3.07 5.00 -24.37
CA VAL A 129 -4.13 5.47 -23.48
C VAL A 129 -4.08 4.73 -22.15
N ILE A 130 -4.32 5.47 -21.06
CA ILE A 130 -4.50 4.90 -19.72
C ILE A 130 -5.98 5.00 -19.33
N LEU A 131 -6.50 3.88 -18.83
CA LEU A 131 -7.83 3.72 -18.26
C LEU A 131 -7.65 3.41 -16.77
N SER A 132 -7.87 4.41 -15.91
CA SER A 132 -7.58 4.34 -14.48
C SER A 132 -8.86 4.29 -13.65
N ASP A 133 -8.90 3.41 -12.65
CA ASP A 133 -9.93 3.47 -11.61
C ASP A 133 -9.85 4.80 -10.86
N GLU A 134 -11.02 5.40 -10.53
CA GLU A 134 -11.07 6.73 -9.88
C GLU A 134 -10.52 6.75 -8.46
N LEU A 135 -10.48 5.60 -7.77
CA LEU A 135 -9.98 5.46 -6.40
C LEU A 135 -8.54 4.97 -6.29
N ASN A 136 -7.84 4.85 -7.42
CA ASN A 136 -6.43 4.47 -7.43
C ASN A 136 -5.59 5.35 -6.50
N HIS A 137 -4.57 4.76 -5.91
CA HIS A 137 -3.66 5.42 -4.98
C HIS A 137 -3.01 6.68 -5.57
N ALA A 138 -2.79 7.69 -4.73
CA ALA A 138 -2.20 8.97 -5.13
C ALA A 138 -0.88 8.85 -5.91
N SER A 139 -0.05 7.85 -5.60
CA SER A 139 1.22 7.62 -6.33
C SER A 139 1.00 7.20 -7.78
N ILE A 140 -0.07 6.46 -8.08
CA ILE A 140 -0.49 6.12 -9.45
C ILE A 140 -0.91 7.39 -10.18
N ILE A 141 -1.76 8.21 -9.54
CA ILE A 141 -2.24 9.47 -10.10
C ILE A 141 -1.07 10.41 -10.40
N ASP A 142 -0.12 10.54 -9.46
CA ASP A 142 1.05 11.41 -9.64
C ASP A 142 2.05 10.82 -10.65
N GLY A 143 2.27 9.53 -10.65
CA GLY A 143 3.06 8.85 -11.68
C GLY A 143 2.51 9.09 -13.10
N MET A 144 1.18 9.01 -13.26
CA MET A 144 0.53 9.35 -14.53
C MET A 144 0.66 10.84 -14.91
N ARG A 145 0.83 11.76 -13.97
CA ARG A 145 1.07 13.19 -14.24
C ARG A 145 2.44 13.46 -14.84
N LEU A 146 3.41 12.58 -14.61
CA LEU A 146 4.78 12.69 -15.13
C LEU A 146 4.93 12.21 -16.58
N MET A 147 3.91 11.59 -17.15
CA MET A 147 3.92 11.11 -18.54
C MET A 147 3.93 12.25 -19.57
N PHE A 148 4.14 11.88 -20.84
CA PHE A 148 3.96 12.78 -21.97
C PHE A 148 2.57 13.43 -21.96
N LYS A 149 2.49 14.71 -22.28
CA LYS A 149 1.20 15.44 -22.35
C LYS A 149 0.26 14.89 -23.42
N SER A 150 0.78 14.20 -24.43
CA SER A 150 0.03 13.57 -25.51
C SER A 150 -0.70 12.29 -25.10
N VAL A 151 -0.27 11.64 -24.01
CA VAL A 151 -0.92 10.43 -23.53
C VAL A 151 -2.37 10.73 -23.10
N THR A 152 -3.30 9.99 -23.68
CA THR A 152 -4.71 10.07 -23.30
C THR A 152 -4.92 9.40 -21.95
N LYS A 153 -5.61 10.10 -21.04
CA LYS A 153 -5.96 9.58 -19.71
C LYS A 153 -7.46 9.64 -19.55
N LYS A 154 -8.07 8.50 -19.28
CA LYS A 154 -9.51 8.38 -18.98
C LYS A 154 -9.65 7.71 -17.61
N VAL A 155 -10.59 8.21 -16.82
CA VAL A 155 -10.90 7.67 -15.49
C VAL A 155 -12.29 7.04 -15.56
N TYR A 156 -12.41 5.81 -15.07
CA TYR A 156 -13.72 5.16 -14.92
C TYR A 156 -14.11 5.12 -13.44
N LYS A 157 -15.41 5.07 -13.19
CA LYS A 157 -15.97 4.98 -11.85
C LYS A 157 -15.49 3.73 -11.14
N HIS A 158 -15.23 3.87 -9.85
CA HIS A 158 -14.68 2.79 -9.03
C HIS A 158 -15.41 1.46 -9.28
N SER A 159 -14.61 0.45 -9.62
CA SER A 159 -15.06 -0.92 -9.91
C SER A 159 -16.15 -1.05 -10.99
N SER A 160 -16.32 -0.03 -11.88
CA SER A 160 -17.32 -0.03 -12.95
C SER A 160 -16.81 -0.71 -14.20
N LEU A 161 -17.03 -2.01 -14.32
CA LEU A 161 -16.67 -2.80 -15.50
C LEU A 161 -17.38 -2.34 -16.77
N GLU A 162 -18.64 -1.86 -16.67
CA GLU A 162 -19.41 -1.33 -17.81
C GLU A 162 -18.75 -0.09 -18.42
N GLN A 163 -18.33 0.87 -17.56
CA GLN A 163 -17.63 2.06 -18.04
C GLN A 163 -16.25 1.70 -18.60
N LEU A 164 -15.51 0.81 -17.94
CA LEU A 164 -14.23 0.34 -18.44
C LEU A 164 -14.36 -0.31 -19.81
N GLU A 165 -15.33 -1.20 -20.01
CA GLU A 165 -15.56 -1.85 -21.30
C GLU A 165 -15.92 -0.83 -22.40
N THR A 166 -16.76 0.16 -22.08
CA THR A 166 -17.07 1.27 -22.99
C THR A 166 -15.80 2.02 -23.39
N LEU A 167 -14.94 2.36 -22.43
CA LEU A 167 -13.68 3.04 -22.70
C LEU A 167 -12.71 2.19 -23.52
N LEU A 168 -12.64 0.89 -23.28
CA LEU A 168 -11.83 -0.04 -24.07
C LEU A 168 -12.32 -0.11 -25.53
N GLN A 169 -13.64 -0.09 -25.76
CA GLN A 169 -14.23 -0.02 -27.09
C GLN A 169 -13.92 1.29 -27.83
N GLU A 170 -14.00 2.42 -27.12
CA GLU A 170 -13.71 3.74 -27.69
C GLU A 170 -12.23 3.98 -28.02
N THR A 171 -11.34 3.25 -27.37
CA THR A 171 -9.88 3.50 -27.44
C THR A 171 -9.12 2.47 -28.27
N GLN A 172 -9.79 1.66 -29.07
CA GLN A 172 -9.16 0.61 -29.90
C GLN A 172 -8.14 1.14 -30.93
N SER A 173 -8.22 2.42 -31.29
CA SER A 173 -7.25 3.06 -32.20
C SER A 173 -5.89 3.37 -31.57
N HIS A 174 -5.78 3.32 -30.23
CA HIS A 174 -4.51 3.53 -29.54
C HIS A 174 -3.62 2.29 -29.65
N PRO A 175 -2.29 2.44 -29.80
CA PRO A 175 -1.35 1.32 -29.91
C PRO A 175 -1.43 0.38 -28.70
N THR A 176 -1.38 0.95 -27.51
CA THR A 176 -1.51 0.21 -26.25
C THR A 176 -2.55 0.86 -25.33
N ARG A 177 -3.40 0.04 -24.74
CA ARG A 177 -4.38 0.43 -23.74
C ARG A 177 -3.92 -0.14 -22.39
N TRP A 178 -3.77 0.74 -21.40
CA TRP A 178 -3.32 0.40 -20.06
C TRP A 178 -4.49 0.50 -19.10
N VAL A 179 -4.96 -0.62 -18.56
CA VAL A 179 -5.93 -0.66 -17.46
C VAL A 179 -5.18 -0.68 -16.16
N VAL A 180 -5.46 0.29 -15.28
CA VAL A 180 -4.71 0.50 -14.03
C VAL A 180 -5.66 0.50 -12.85
N THR A 181 -5.37 -0.33 -11.84
CA THR A 181 -6.16 -0.45 -10.62
C THR A 181 -5.28 -0.75 -9.40
N ASP A 182 -5.73 -0.33 -8.20
CA ASP A 182 -5.26 -0.97 -6.96
C ASP A 182 -5.84 -2.39 -6.90
N GLY A 183 -5.12 -3.35 -6.33
CA GLY A 183 -5.63 -4.69 -6.04
C GLY A 183 -6.56 -4.69 -4.83
N VAL A 184 -6.14 -3.97 -3.79
CA VAL A 184 -6.95 -3.66 -2.59
C VAL A 184 -6.94 -2.16 -2.37
N PHE A 185 -8.11 -1.55 -2.35
CA PHE A 185 -8.27 -0.11 -2.16
C PHE A 185 -8.12 0.27 -0.68
N SER A 186 -7.20 1.17 -0.39
CA SER A 186 -6.71 1.44 0.95
C SER A 186 -7.73 2.08 1.90
N MET A 187 -8.74 2.78 1.37
CA MET A 187 -9.76 3.47 2.16
C MET A 187 -11.07 2.68 2.26
N GLU A 188 -11.42 1.96 1.22
CA GLU A 188 -12.62 1.14 1.09
C GLU A 188 -12.40 -0.27 1.64
N GLY A 189 -11.16 -0.76 1.57
CA GLY A 189 -10.80 -2.12 1.96
C GLY A 189 -11.34 -3.19 1.02
N ASP A 190 -11.99 -2.83 -0.07
CA ASP A 190 -12.50 -3.76 -1.07
C ASP A 190 -11.40 -4.22 -2.04
N VAL A 191 -11.72 -5.25 -2.79
CA VAL A 191 -10.81 -5.91 -3.73
C VAL A 191 -11.27 -5.62 -5.16
N ALA A 192 -10.32 -5.30 -6.03
CA ALA A 192 -10.58 -5.16 -7.46
C ALA A 192 -11.24 -6.43 -8.02
N LYS A 193 -12.16 -6.26 -8.95
CA LYS A 193 -12.83 -7.36 -9.69
C LYS A 193 -11.86 -7.97 -10.70
N LEU A 194 -10.75 -8.55 -10.18
CA LEU A 194 -9.62 -8.95 -11.00
C LEU A 194 -9.97 -9.99 -12.09
N PRO A 195 -10.82 -10.99 -11.85
CA PRO A 195 -11.21 -11.93 -12.91
C PRO A 195 -11.83 -11.22 -14.12
N GLU A 196 -12.77 -10.33 -13.89
CA GLU A 196 -13.46 -9.59 -14.96
C GLU A 196 -12.52 -8.57 -15.64
N LEU A 197 -11.57 -7.99 -14.89
CA LEU A 197 -10.55 -7.09 -15.44
C LEU A 197 -9.62 -7.85 -16.38
N VAL A 198 -9.17 -9.06 -15.99
CA VAL A 198 -8.35 -9.93 -16.83
C VAL A 198 -9.11 -10.33 -18.10
N ASP A 199 -10.38 -10.71 -17.98
CA ASP A 199 -11.22 -11.06 -19.14
C ASP A 199 -11.38 -9.89 -20.11
N LEU A 200 -11.63 -8.68 -19.59
CA LEU A 200 -11.72 -7.47 -20.41
C LEU A 200 -10.38 -7.13 -21.08
N CYS A 201 -9.29 -7.21 -20.35
CA CYS A 201 -7.96 -6.96 -20.92
C CYS A 201 -7.62 -7.95 -22.02
N LYS A 202 -7.88 -9.23 -21.83
CA LYS A 202 -7.72 -10.25 -22.89
C LYS A 202 -8.62 -9.99 -24.10
N LYS A 203 -9.88 -9.66 -23.86
CA LYS A 203 -10.87 -9.40 -24.94
C LYS A 203 -10.47 -8.23 -25.83
N TYR A 204 -9.89 -7.19 -25.24
CA TYR A 204 -9.55 -5.96 -25.93
C TYR A 204 -8.05 -5.77 -26.18
N ASP A 205 -7.23 -6.78 -25.93
CA ASP A 205 -5.76 -6.74 -26.07
C ASP A 205 -5.17 -5.53 -25.32
N ALA A 206 -5.50 -5.39 -24.04
CA ALA A 206 -5.05 -4.31 -23.15
C ALA A 206 -4.11 -4.83 -22.08
N MET A 207 -3.17 -3.99 -21.64
CA MET A 207 -2.25 -4.27 -20.53
C MET A 207 -2.98 -4.07 -19.19
N LEU A 208 -2.76 -4.96 -18.23
CA LEU A 208 -3.29 -4.85 -16.87
C LEU A 208 -2.17 -4.53 -15.87
N VAL A 209 -2.31 -3.40 -15.18
CA VAL A 209 -1.43 -2.95 -14.09
C VAL A 209 -2.19 -3.00 -12.78
N VAL A 210 -1.64 -3.71 -11.79
CA VAL A 210 -2.23 -3.83 -10.45
C VAL A 210 -1.23 -3.33 -9.40
N ASP A 211 -1.61 -2.32 -8.62
CA ASP A 211 -0.89 -1.97 -7.38
C ASP A 211 -1.39 -2.84 -6.24
N ASP A 212 -0.59 -3.81 -5.87
CA ASP A 212 -0.94 -4.83 -4.88
C ASP A 212 -0.38 -4.53 -3.48
N SER A 213 -0.05 -3.27 -3.21
CA SER A 213 0.57 -2.79 -1.98
C SER A 213 -0.20 -3.12 -0.70
N HIS A 214 -1.51 -3.30 -0.75
CA HIS A 214 -2.35 -3.70 0.38
C HIS A 214 -2.79 -5.17 0.33
N ALA A 215 -2.48 -5.89 -0.74
CA ALA A 215 -2.87 -7.29 -0.92
C ALA A 215 -1.72 -8.27 -0.73
N VAL A 216 -0.52 -7.96 -1.21
CA VAL A 216 0.65 -8.82 -1.01
C VAL A 216 0.95 -8.96 0.49
N GLY A 217 1.06 -10.22 0.96
CA GLY A 217 1.13 -10.60 2.36
C GLY A 217 -0.25 -10.69 3.05
N VAL A 218 -1.35 -10.32 2.38
CA VAL A 218 -2.70 -10.24 2.98
C VAL A 218 -3.69 -11.18 2.31
N LEU A 219 -3.72 -11.22 0.99
CA LEU A 219 -4.63 -12.03 0.20
C LEU A 219 -3.93 -13.25 -0.44
N GLY A 220 -4.73 -14.27 -0.71
CA GLY A 220 -4.25 -15.57 -1.18
C GLY A 220 -3.80 -16.47 -0.02
N THR A 221 -3.70 -17.77 -0.26
CA THR A 221 -3.30 -18.75 0.76
C THR A 221 -1.81 -18.67 1.08
N GLY A 222 -0.99 -18.29 0.10
CA GLY A 222 0.45 -18.03 0.25
C GLY A 222 0.79 -16.57 0.48
N GLY A 223 -0.20 -15.69 0.53
CA GLY A 223 0.02 -14.25 0.70
C GLY A 223 0.63 -13.57 -0.52
N LYS A 224 0.45 -14.13 -1.72
CA LYS A 224 1.04 -13.56 -2.95
C LYS A 224 0.25 -12.35 -3.48
N GLY A 225 -0.95 -12.10 -2.96
CA GLY A 225 -1.75 -10.93 -3.30
C GLY A 225 -3.05 -11.25 -4.03
N THR A 226 -3.61 -10.22 -4.68
CA THR A 226 -4.93 -10.27 -5.31
C THR A 226 -5.01 -11.32 -6.43
N HIS A 227 -3.96 -11.47 -7.21
CA HIS A 227 -3.91 -12.44 -8.32
C HIS A 227 -3.86 -13.90 -7.81
N GLU A 228 -3.22 -14.20 -6.68
CA GLU A 228 -3.32 -15.53 -6.05
C GLU A 228 -4.72 -15.75 -5.47
N HIS A 229 -5.31 -14.72 -4.86
CA HIS A 229 -6.66 -14.83 -4.26
C HIS A 229 -7.73 -15.30 -5.25
N PHE A 230 -7.57 -14.97 -6.51
CA PHE A 230 -8.47 -15.34 -7.60
C PHE A 230 -7.94 -16.45 -8.53
N ASP A 231 -6.86 -17.13 -8.16
CA ASP A 231 -6.22 -18.17 -8.98
C ASP A 231 -5.76 -17.65 -10.37
N LEU A 232 -5.28 -16.40 -10.43
CA LEU A 232 -4.86 -15.69 -11.64
C LEU A 232 -3.36 -15.38 -11.67
N LEU A 233 -2.53 -16.27 -11.08
CA LEU A 233 -1.08 -16.12 -11.14
C LEU A 233 -0.59 -16.12 -12.60
N GLY A 234 0.20 -15.11 -12.96
CA GLY A 234 0.72 -14.93 -14.32
C GLY A 234 -0.24 -14.23 -15.30
N GLU A 235 -1.43 -13.80 -14.86
CA GLU A 235 -2.44 -13.15 -15.70
C GLU A 235 -2.42 -11.61 -15.61
N VAL A 236 -1.57 -11.04 -14.75
CA VAL A 236 -1.38 -9.59 -14.59
C VAL A 236 -0.05 -9.20 -15.22
N ASP A 237 -0.06 -8.24 -16.13
CA ASP A 237 1.13 -7.84 -16.90
C ASP A 237 2.16 -7.11 -16.05
N VAL A 238 1.70 -6.23 -15.15
CA VAL A 238 2.56 -5.45 -14.26
C VAL A 238 1.97 -5.41 -12.87
N ILE A 239 2.76 -5.82 -11.88
CA ILE A 239 2.40 -5.72 -10.47
C ILE A 239 3.34 -4.70 -9.81
N THR A 240 2.78 -3.70 -9.14
CA THR A 240 3.54 -2.84 -8.23
C THR A 240 3.19 -3.20 -6.79
N GLY A 241 4.14 -2.98 -5.88
CA GLY A 241 3.91 -3.30 -4.47
C GLY A 241 4.93 -2.65 -3.56
N THR A 242 4.61 -2.67 -2.26
CA THR A 242 5.46 -2.06 -1.23
C THR A 242 6.13 -3.09 -0.33
N LEU A 243 7.35 -2.79 0.08
CA LEU A 243 8.08 -3.52 1.13
C LEU A 243 7.89 -2.87 2.52
N GLY A 244 7.18 -1.74 2.57
CA GLY A 244 6.94 -0.97 3.79
C GLY A 244 5.64 -1.34 4.53
N LYS A 245 5.01 -2.46 4.20
CA LYS A 245 3.77 -2.95 4.85
C LYS A 245 3.94 -4.40 5.31
N ALA A 246 3.16 -5.34 4.76
CA ALA A 246 3.22 -6.76 5.16
C ALA A 246 4.61 -7.39 4.93
N LEU A 247 5.34 -6.96 3.91
CA LEU A 247 6.66 -7.51 3.58
C LEU A 247 7.81 -6.88 4.40
N GLY A 248 7.69 -6.87 5.72
CA GLY A 248 8.72 -6.48 6.66
C GLY A 248 8.57 -5.07 7.26
N GLY A 249 7.65 -4.22 6.73
CA GLY A 249 7.28 -2.94 7.36
C GLY A 249 8.34 -1.84 7.35
N ALA A 250 9.49 -2.02 6.68
CA ALA A 250 10.57 -1.03 6.69
C ALA A 250 10.33 0.09 5.65
N ALA A 251 10.81 -0.10 4.46
CA ALA A 251 10.69 0.83 3.34
C ALA A 251 10.86 0.06 2.03
N GLY A 252 10.74 0.75 0.90
CA GLY A 252 10.94 0.16 -0.40
C GLY A 252 9.64 -0.17 -1.13
N GLY A 253 9.79 -0.42 -2.40
CA GLY A 253 8.75 -0.86 -3.30
C GLY A 253 9.35 -1.59 -4.49
N TYR A 254 8.51 -2.10 -5.35
CA TYR A 254 8.94 -2.83 -6.53
C TYR A 254 7.97 -2.68 -7.69
N ILE A 255 8.48 -2.94 -8.89
CA ILE A 255 7.71 -3.28 -10.08
C ILE A 255 8.11 -4.70 -10.46
N ALA A 256 7.14 -5.56 -10.72
CA ALA A 256 7.32 -6.92 -11.19
C ALA A 256 6.55 -7.11 -12.51
N ALA A 257 7.22 -7.60 -13.54
CA ALA A 257 6.69 -7.68 -14.90
C ALA A 257 7.54 -8.64 -15.76
N SER A 258 7.36 -8.57 -17.10
CA SER A 258 8.24 -9.25 -18.05
C SER A 258 9.69 -8.76 -17.93
N ALA A 259 10.64 -9.61 -18.31
CA ALA A 259 12.06 -9.30 -18.25
C ALA A 259 12.42 -8.06 -19.11
N ASP A 260 11.81 -7.92 -20.29
CA ASP A 260 12.03 -6.79 -21.19
C ASP A 260 11.53 -5.47 -20.59
N ALA A 261 10.34 -5.46 -19.96
CA ALA A 261 9.80 -4.28 -19.30
C ALA A 261 10.70 -3.83 -18.13
N ILE A 262 11.17 -4.77 -17.33
CA ILE A 262 12.12 -4.50 -16.23
C ILE A 262 13.43 -3.95 -16.75
N GLN A 263 13.96 -4.50 -17.84
CA GLN A 263 15.19 -3.99 -18.46
C GLN A 263 15.03 -2.53 -18.94
N ILE A 264 13.89 -2.18 -19.54
CA ILE A 264 13.60 -0.79 -19.93
C ILE A 264 13.55 0.13 -18.71
N LEU A 265 12.88 -0.31 -17.61
CA LEU A 265 12.81 0.44 -16.36
C LEU A 265 14.20 0.65 -15.73
N GLU A 266 15.08 -0.35 -15.75
CA GLU A 266 16.47 -0.21 -15.31
C GLU A 266 17.23 0.86 -16.09
N GLN A 267 17.02 0.92 -17.40
CA GLN A 267 17.77 1.79 -18.31
C GLN A 267 17.21 3.22 -18.40
N ARG A 268 15.93 3.43 -18.11
CA ARG A 268 15.24 4.70 -18.35
C ARG A 268 14.40 5.22 -17.18
N GLY A 269 14.09 4.39 -16.19
CA GLY A 269 13.30 4.79 -15.04
C GLY A 269 14.03 5.86 -14.21
N ARG A 270 13.54 7.09 -14.21
CA ARG A 270 14.18 8.23 -13.52
C ARG A 270 14.44 7.97 -12.04
N PRO A 271 13.52 7.40 -11.24
CA PRO A 271 13.82 7.04 -9.86
C PRO A 271 14.96 6.04 -9.71
N SER A 272 15.11 5.10 -10.64
CA SER A 272 16.25 4.16 -10.66
C SER A 272 17.58 4.84 -11.04
N LEU A 273 17.52 5.81 -11.97
CA LEU A 273 18.72 6.48 -12.50
C LEU A 273 19.22 7.62 -11.61
N PHE A 274 18.35 8.27 -10.83
CA PHE A 274 18.67 9.53 -10.14
C PHE A 274 18.44 9.50 -8.62
N SER A 275 17.92 8.40 -8.06
CA SER A 275 17.82 8.19 -6.62
C SER A 275 18.80 7.12 -6.16
N ASN A 276 19.40 7.28 -4.99
CA ASN A 276 20.21 6.23 -4.39
C ASN A 276 19.43 4.93 -4.28
N ALA A 277 20.14 3.81 -4.42
CA ALA A 277 19.54 2.49 -4.31
C ALA A 277 19.04 2.21 -2.89
N LEU A 278 18.11 1.27 -2.79
CA LEU A 278 17.55 0.79 -1.52
C LEU A 278 18.71 0.34 -0.58
N PRO A 279 18.73 0.76 0.71
CA PRO A 279 19.76 0.26 1.64
C PRO A 279 19.74 -1.26 1.78
N ALA A 280 20.92 -1.89 1.88
CA ALA A 280 21.04 -3.33 2.01
C ALA A 280 20.30 -3.90 3.23
N THR A 281 20.26 -3.16 4.33
CA THR A 281 19.47 -3.53 5.53
C THR A 281 18.00 -3.76 5.18
N VAL A 282 17.40 -2.91 4.36
CA VAL A 282 16.01 -3.04 3.92
C VAL A 282 15.84 -4.22 2.95
N ALA A 283 16.78 -4.37 2.00
CA ALA A 283 16.75 -5.48 1.05
C ALA A 283 16.80 -6.86 1.75
N TYR A 284 17.68 -7.01 2.73
CA TYR A 284 17.77 -8.22 3.55
C TYR A 284 16.53 -8.47 4.39
N SER A 285 16.00 -7.42 5.04
CA SER A 285 14.77 -7.53 5.83
C SER A 285 13.59 -7.96 4.97
N ALA A 286 13.42 -7.37 3.78
CA ALA A 286 12.33 -7.72 2.87
C ALA A 286 12.46 -9.15 2.31
N CYS A 287 13.69 -9.57 1.91
CA CYS A 287 13.94 -10.96 1.54
C CYS A 287 13.52 -11.93 2.65
N LYS A 288 13.94 -11.64 3.89
CA LYS A 288 13.61 -12.50 5.02
C LYS A 288 12.11 -12.49 5.33
N ALA A 289 11.43 -11.36 5.19
CA ALA A 289 9.99 -11.29 5.38
C ALA A 289 9.24 -12.21 4.40
N ILE A 290 9.65 -12.22 3.13
CA ILE A 290 9.08 -13.15 2.12
C ILE A 290 9.38 -14.60 2.52
N GLU A 291 10.62 -14.92 2.93
CA GLU A 291 10.99 -16.28 3.39
C GLU A 291 10.16 -16.74 4.60
N VAL A 292 9.89 -15.85 5.55
CA VAL A 292 9.03 -16.16 6.70
C VAL A 292 7.64 -16.53 6.26
N ILE A 293 7.04 -15.80 5.30
CA ILE A 293 5.71 -16.09 4.75
C ILE A 293 5.72 -17.44 4.00
N GLU A 294 6.73 -17.70 3.17
CA GLU A 294 6.86 -18.95 2.41
C GLU A 294 7.02 -20.16 3.33
N ASN A 295 7.77 -20.01 4.43
CA ASN A 295 8.05 -21.11 5.38
C ASN A 295 6.91 -21.33 6.39
N ASP A 296 6.12 -20.30 6.70
CA ASP A 296 4.99 -20.37 7.62
C ASP A 296 3.75 -19.65 7.06
N PRO A 297 3.05 -20.24 6.09
CA PRO A 297 1.82 -19.66 5.56
C PRO A 297 0.69 -19.57 6.60
N SER A 298 0.83 -20.17 7.79
CA SER A 298 -0.15 -20.05 8.87
C SER A 298 -0.25 -18.60 9.39
N ILE A 299 0.78 -17.77 9.15
CA ILE A 299 0.74 -16.34 9.50
C ILE A 299 -0.36 -15.59 8.74
N VAL A 300 -0.57 -15.93 7.45
CA VAL A 300 -1.64 -15.35 6.62
C VAL A 300 -3.01 -15.88 7.09
N ALA A 301 -3.11 -17.17 7.39
CA ALA A 301 -4.35 -17.76 7.94
C ALA A 301 -4.72 -17.12 9.29
N ARG A 302 -3.74 -16.84 10.15
CA ARG A 302 -3.95 -16.14 11.43
C ARG A 302 -4.45 -14.71 11.22
N LEU A 303 -3.91 -13.98 10.21
CA LEU A 303 -4.44 -12.66 9.84
C LEU A 303 -5.92 -12.76 9.48
N HIS A 304 -6.30 -13.70 8.61
CA HIS A 304 -7.70 -13.88 8.20
C HIS A 304 -8.61 -14.24 9.38
N SER A 305 -8.15 -15.09 10.30
CA SER A 305 -8.89 -15.43 11.53
C SER A 305 -9.11 -14.18 12.40
N ASN A 306 -8.07 -13.37 12.62
CA ASN A 306 -8.17 -12.14 13.39
C ASN A 306 -9.14 -11.13 12.72
N VAL A 307 -9.09 -11.01 11.39
CA VAL A 307 -10.01 -10.18 10.61
C VAL A 307 -11.45 -10.61 10.82
N ALA A 308 -11.73 -11.91 10.69
CA ALA A 308 -13.07 -12.45 10.87
C ALA A 308 -13.60 -12.17 12.28
N THR A 309 -12.78 -12.39 13.32
CA THR A 309 -13.15 -12.17 14.73
C THR A 309 -13.44 -10.69 15.02
N ILE A 310 -12.57 -9.77 14.58
CA ILE A 310 -12.78 -8.34 14.80
C ILE A 310 -14.01 -7.85 14.03
N ARG A 311 -14.16 -8.26 12.77
CA ARG A 311 -15.32 -7.86 11.95
C ARG A 311 -16.62 -8.32 12.56
N GLN A 312 -16.70 -9.57 13.01
CA GLN A 312 -17.89 -10.09 13.68
C GLN A 312 -18.16 -9.33 14.98
N GLY A 313 -17.15 -9.12 15.84
CA GLY A 313 -17.31 -8.38 17.09
C GLY A 313 -17.78 -6.93 16.88
N LEU A 314 -17.26 -6.23 15.85
CA LEU A 314 -17.73 -4.89 15.51
C LEU A 314 -19.18 -4.90 15.00
N ALA A 315 -19.55 -5.89 14.18
CA ALA A 315 -20.92 -6.05 13.70
C ALA A 315 -21.90 -6.34 14.85
N ASP A 316 -21.51 -7.19 15.80
CA ASP A 316 -22.31 -7.50 17.00
C ASP A 316 -22.51 -6.27 17.90
N LEU A 317 -21.58 -5.31 17.89
CA LEU A 317 -21.69 -4.01 18.54
C LEU A 317 -22.52 -2.99 17.73
N GLY A 318 -23.02 -3.36 16.55
CA GLY A 318 -23.87 -2.52 15.71
C GLY A 318 -23.13 -1.53 14.81
N PHE A 319 -21.83 -1.70 14.60
CA PHE A 319 -21.06 -0.87 13.67
C PHE A 319 -21.29 -1.30 12.21
N ASP A 320 -21.46 -0.31 11.32
CA ASP A 320 -21.58 -0.52 9.88
C ASP A 320 -20.19 -0.73 9.26
N CYS A 321 -19.82 -2.00 9.11
CA CYS A 321 -18.54 -2.42 8.52
C CYS A 321 -18.75 -2.86 7.07
N THR A 322 -18.10 -2.20 6.14
CA THR A 322 -18.12 -2.60 4.72
C THR A 322 -17.63 -4.05 4.56
N PRO A 323 -18.39 -4.95 3.90
CA PRO A 323 -17.94 -6.32 3.64
C PRO A 323 -16.66 -6.34 2.80
N SER A 324 -15.64 -7.06 3.27
CA SER A 324 -14.38 -7.24 2.56
C SER A 324 -13.60 -8.42 3.16
N PRO A 325 -12.85 -9.20 2.37
CA PRO A 325 -11.98 -10.25 2.89
C PRO A 325 -10.64 -9.70 3.40
N THR A 326 -10.37 -8.41 3.24
CA THR A 326 -9.07 -7.80 3.53
C THR A 326 -8.87 -7.46 5.00
N ALA A 327 -7.63 -7.17 5.37
CA ALA A 327 -7.26 -6.73 6.71
C ALA A 327 -7.66 -5.27 7.02
N ILE A 328 -8.31 -4.59 6.10
CA ILE A 328 -8.82 -3.23 6.26
C ILE A 328 -10.32 -3.31 6.53
N ILE A 329 -10.75 -2.76 7.66
CA ILE A 329 -12.16 -2.72 8.06
C ILE A 329 -12.59 -1.25 8.20
N PRO A 330 -13.20 -0.67 7.17
CA PRO A 330 -13.81 0.65 7.28
C PRO A 330 -15.08 0.56 8.11
N ILE A 331 -15.23 1.46 9.08
CA ILE A 331 -16.43 1.64 9.88
C ILE A 331 -17.03 2.98 9.47
N MET A 332 -18.18 2.95 8.81
CA MET A 332 -18.79 4.15 8.24
C MET A 332 -19.40 5.01 9.34
N ILE A 333 -19.01 6.27 9.39
CA ILE A 333 -19.51 7.27 10.37
C ILE A 333 -20.31 8.36 9.66
N GLY A 334 -19.91 8.74 8.44
CA GLY A 334 -20.54 9.78 7.61
C GLY A 334 -20.06 11.19 7.97
N ASP A 335 -20.24 11.63 9.22
CA ASP A 335 -19.80 12.95 9.69
C ASP A 335 -18.32 12.99 10.07
N GLU A 336 -17.59 13.99 9.59
CA GLU A 336 -16.13 14.11 9.79
C GLU A 336 -15.78 14.43 11.24
N ALA A 337 -16.53 15.33 11.87
CA ALA A 337 -16.25 15.73 13.25
C ALA A 337 -16.52 14.58 14.23
N GLU A 338 -17.55 13.79 13.95
CA GLU A 338 -17.87 12.59 14.76
C GLU A 338 -16.83 11.48 14.54
N ALA A 339 -16.31 11.28 13.33
CA ALA A 339 -15.23 10.34 13.07
C ALA A 339 -13.93 10.72 13.81
N ILE A 340 -13.57 12.00 13.80
CA ILE A 340 -12.40 12.51 14.54
C ILE A 340 -12.62 12.35 16.05
N LYS A 341 -13.81 12.69 16.56
CA LYS A 341 -14.17 12.57 17.98
C LYS A 341 -14.09 11.12 18.44
N LYS A 342 -14.66 10.17 17.69
CA LYS A 342 -14.61 8.73 18.00
C LYS A 342 -13.19 8.18 17.96
N SER A 343 -12.37 8.60 16.98
CA SER A 343 -10.94 8.27 16.92
C SER A 343 -10.21 8.72 18.18
N LYS A 344 -10.48 9.95 18.66
CA LYS A 344 -9.92 10.46 19.91
C LYS A 344 -10.40 9.71 21.14
N GLN A 345 -11.70 9.38 21.23
CA GLN A 345 -12.24 8.59 22.32
C GLN A 345 -11.58 7.21 22.41
N LEU A 346 -11.40 6.51 21.27
CA LEU A 346 -10.65 5.24 21.23
C LEU A 346 -9.22 5.41 21.72
N PHE A 347 -8.54 6.47 21.27
CA PHE A 347 -7.19 6.77 21.73
C PHE A 347 -7.12 7.01 23.24
N ASP A 348 -8.09 7.73 23.81
CA ASP A 348 -8.20 7.96 25.25
C ASP A 348 -8.45 6.65 26.02
N LEU A 349 -9.14 5.68 25.41
CA LEU A 349 -9.36 4.32 25.91
C LEU A 349 -8.17 3.36 25.68
N GLY A 350 -7.06 3.85 25.12
CA GLY A 350 -5.85 3.06 24.86
C GLY A 350 -5.87 2.26 23.56
N VAL A 351 -6.71 2.64 22.58
CA VAL A 351 -6.79 2.00 21.25
C VAL A 351 -6.62 3.05 20.16
N MET A 352 -5.60 2.90 19.33
CA MET A 352 -5.28 3.83 18.25
C MET A 352 -5.93 3.38 16.93
N VAL A 353 -6.96 4.11 16.51
CA VAL A 353 -7.63 3.99 15.21
C VAL A 353 -7.74 5.39 14.60
N ILE A 354 -7.56 5.50 13.29
CA ILE A 354 -7.60 6.80 12.62
C ILE A 354 -8.97 7.04 11.99
N GLY A 355 -9.53 8.22 12.27
CA GLY A 355 -10.68 8.76 11.56
C GLY A 355 -10.25 9.47 10.27
N PHE A 356 -10.88 9.12 9.15
CA PHE A 356 -10.64 9.73 7.86
C PHE A 356 -11.87 10.52 7.41
N GLY A 357 -11.65 11.75 6.97
CA GLY A 357 -12.63 12.63 6.36
C GLY A 357 -12.08 13.28 5.09
N PHE A 358 -12.80 14.25 4.54
CA PHE A 358 -12.36 15.01 3.38
C PHE A 358 -11.02 15.74 3.66
N PRO A 359 -10.07 15.79 2.70
CA PRO A 359 -10.16 15.34 1.31
C PRO A 359 -9.70 13.88 1.06
N VAL A 360 -9.43 13.09 2.10
CA VAL A 360 -8.93 11.71 1.98
C VAL A 360 -10.03 10.76 1.50
N VAL A 361 -11.26 11.01 1.95
CA VAL A 361 -12.49 10.35 1.50
C VAL A 361 -13.51 11.41 1.09
N PRO A 362 -14.53 11.08 0.27
CA PRO A 362 -15.57 12.03 -0.11
C PRO A 362 -16.29 12.64 1.10
N LYS A 363 -16.86 13.85 0.91
CA LYS A 363 -17.70 14.49 1.95
C LYS A 363 -18.91 13.64 2.25
N GLY A 364 -19.20 13.45 3.54
CA GLY A 364 -20.30 12.61 4.02
C GLY A 364 -19.96 11.11 4.09
N GLU A 365 -18.72 10.74 3.78
CA GLU A 365 -18.24 9.36 3.83
C GLU A 365 -17.10 9.17 4.83
N ALA A 366 -17.07 9.99 5.88
CA ALA A 366 -16.08 9.86 6.93
C ALA A 366 -16.19 8.50 7.63
N ARG A 367 -15.04 7.93 7.97
CA ARG A 367 -14.95 6.57 8.53
C ARG A 367 -13.82 6.45 9.53
N LEU A 368 -13.95 5.48 10.46
CA LEU A 368 -12.82 4.92 11.18
C LEU A 368 -12.24 3.78 10.33
N ARG A 369 -10.93 3.72 10.18
CA ARG A 369 -10.28 2.62 9.45
C ARG A 369 -9.48 1.75 10.41
N VAL A 370 -10.02 0.57 10.69
CA VAL A 370 -9.32 -0.47 11.44
C VAL A 370 -8.44 -1.28 10.50
N GLN A 371 -7.19 -1.48 10.88
CA GLN A 371 -6.23 -2.35 10.20
C GLN A 371 -5.82 -3.47 11.14
N VAL A 372 -6.08 -4.70 10.71
CA VAL A 372 -5.87 -5.91 11.50
C VAL A 372 -4.46 -6.45 11.23
N SER A 373 -3.83 -7.01 12.26
CA SER A 373 -2.53 -7.67 12.16
C SER A 373 -2.60 -9.13 12.62
N ALA A 374 -1.82 -9.99 11.98
CA ALA A 374 -1.62 -11.37 12.42
C ALA A 374 -0.97 -11.47 13.82
N ALA A 375 -0.29 -10.41 14.25
CA ALA A 375 0.34 -10.34 15.57
C ALA A 375 -0.63 -10.03 16.72
N LEU A 376 -1.90 -9.69 16.43
CA LEU A 376 -2.91 -9.51 17.46
C LEU A 376 -3.21 -10.84 18.15
N THR A 377 -3.24 -10.81 19.50
CA THR A 377 -3.72 -11.91 20.34
C THR A 377 -5.21 -11.75 20.64
N ASP A 378 -5.86 -12.80 21.14
CA ASP A 378 -7.26 -12.74 21.59
C ASP A 378 -7.47 -11.64 22.64
N ALA A 379 -6.51 -11.42 23.55
CA ALA A 379 -6.56 -10.35 24.53
C ALA A 379 -6.54 -8.95 23.89
N HIS A 380 -5.74 -8.76 22.84
CA HIS A 380 -5.72 -7.51 22.08
C HIS A 380 -7.05 -7.27 21.34
N ILE A 381 -7.62 -8.32 20.76
CA ILE A 381 -8.92 -8.25 20.08
C ILE A 381 -10.03 -7.90 21.07
N GLN A 382 -10.04 -8.54 22.24
CA GLN A 382 -11.02 -8.25 23.29
C GLN A 382 -10.87 -6.81 23.79
N GLN A 383 -9.64 -6.34 24.05
CA GLN A 383 -9.39 -4.95 24.44
C GLN A 383 -9.93 -3.95 23.39
N ALA A 384 -9.73 -4.26 22.10
CA ALA A 384 -10.28 -3.44 21.03
C ALA A 384 -11.80 -3.37 21.07
N LEU A 385 -12.46 -4.52 21.13
CA LEU A 385 -13.92 -4.60 21.16
C LEU A 385 -14.52 -3.94 22.41
N ASP A 386 -13.88 -4.09 23.57
CA ASP A 386 -14.29 -3.42 24.83
C ASP A 386 -14.19 -1.89 24.73
N ALA A 387 -13.21 -1.37 23.96
CA ALA A 387 -13.09 0.06 23.70
C ALA A 387 -14.17 0.56 22.72
N PHE A 388 -14.42 -0.20 21.64
CA PHE A 388 -15.49 0.11 20.68
C PHE A 388 -16.89 0.07 21.34
N ALA A 389 -17.13 -0.84 22.27
CA ALA A 389 -18.39 -0.93 23.00
C ALA A 389 -18.71 0.31 23.88
N LYS A 390 -17.73 1.21 24.09
CA LYS A 390 -17.88 2.46 24.86
C LYS A 390 -18.10 3.70 23.99
N LEU A 391 -18.14 3.55 22.66
CA LEU A 391 -18.40 4.65 21.71
C LEU A 391 -19.90 4.91 21.50
#